data_96d9ef55ddebec01e74f75db227bce4f
#
_entry.id   96d9ef55ddebec01e74f75db227bce4f
#
_cell.length_a   1.000
_cell.length_b   1.000
_cell.length_c   1.000
_cell.angle_alpha   90.00
_cell.angle_beta   90.00
_cell.angle_gamma   90.00
#
_symmetry.space_group_name_H-M   'P 1'
#
loop_
_entity.id
_entity.type
_entity.pdbx_description
1 polymer ?
#
loop_
_entity_poly.entity_id
_entity_poly.type
_entity_poly.pdbx_seq_one_letter_code
_entity_poly.pdbx_strand_id
1 'polypeptide(L)'
;MRKQTGFTLLEIVITVAIFAVASTALIRNASNSVIQTLSIQDRNIGYWLAETELEELRSAPRTEEFFPSVGTDRESVTMANRDWELKIRVESTENPDMRRVEVTVFDEQDLDVEVARLAGFIGKY
;
A
#
# COMPACT_ATOMS: atom_id res chain seq x y z
N MET A 1 67.98 11.97 -4.75
CA MET A 1 66.96 12.31 -5.73
C MET A 1 65.66 11.64 -5.35
N ARG A 2 64.66 12.41 -5.02
CA ARG A 2 63.30 11.86 -4.85
C ARG A 2 62.70 11.60 -6.25
N LYS A 3 62.44 10.35 -6.59
CA LYS A 3 61.66 10.02 -7.78
C LYS A 3 60.21 10.45 -7.53
N GLN A 4 59.76 11.45 -8.25
CA GLN A 4 58.34 11.79 -8.28
C GLN A 4 57.65 10.83 -9.27
N THR A 5 56.87 9.93 -8.74
CA THR A 5 55.99 9.08 -9.54
C THR A 5 54.59 9.72 -9.57
N GLY A 6 54.19 10.24 -10.74
CA GLY A 6 52.86 10.75 -10.99
C GLY A 6 51.90 9.61 -11.36
N PHE A 7 50.60 9.88 -11.29
CA PHE A 7 49.56 8.97 -11.77
C PHE A 7 49.61 8.83 -13.29
N THR A 8 49.40 7.62 -13.79
CA THR A 8 49.24 7.39 -15.22
C THR A 8 47.84 7.76 -15.68
N LEU A 9 47.69 8.14 -16.96
CA LEU A 9 46.39 8.41 -17.55
C LEU A 9 45.44 7.19 -17.43
N LEU A 10 45.97 5.98 -17.65
CA LEU A 10 45.23 4.73 -17.52
C LEU A 10 44.73 4.52 -16.09
N GLU A 11 45.51 4.82 -15.07
CA GLU A 11 45.14 4.71 -13.67
C GLU A 11 43.98 5.65 -13.31
N ILE A 12 43.99 6.87 -13.81
CA ILE A 12 42.90 7.84 -13.63
C ILE A 12 41.62 7.34 -14.31
N VAL A 13 41.70 6.82 -15.53
CA VAL A 13 40.56 6.31 -16.27
C VAL A 13 39.92 5.11 -15.55
N ILE A 14 40.72 4.18 -15.05
CA ILE A 14 40.24 3.03 -14.27
C ILE A 14 39.57 3.50 -12.97
N THR A 15 40.19 4.44 -12.27
CA THR A 15 39.61 4.98 -11.02
C THR A 15 38.25 5.64 -11.24
N VAL A 16 38.14 6.48 -12.28
CA VAL A 16 36.87 7.11 -12.65
C VAL A 16 35.82 6.09 -13.07
N ALA A 17 36.22 5.06 -13.81
CA ALA A 17 35.30 3.97 -14.20
C ALA A 17 34.75 3.20 -12.99
N ILE A 18 35.60 2.83 -12.04
CA ILE A 18 35.21 2.17 -10.80
C ILE A 18 34.28 3.09 -9.98
N PHE A 19 34.61 4.34 -9.86
CA PHE A 19 33.79 5.32 -9.14
C PHE A 19 32.41 5.49 -9.78
N ALA A 20 32.31 5.54 -11.11
CA ALA A 20 31.06 5.64 -11.84
C ALA A 20 30.15 4.43 -11.59
N VAL A 21 30.72 3.22 -11.61
CA VAL A 21 29.97 1.98 -11.33
C VAL A 21 29.48 1.97 -9.89
N ALA A 22 30.33 2.27 -8.93
CA ALA A 22 29.98 2.31 -7.52
C ALA A 22 28.89 3.35 -7.23
N SER A 23 29.00 4.54 -7.81
CA SER A 23 28.00 5.60 -7.66
C SER A 23 26.63 5.19 -8.21
N THR A 24 26.62 4.55 -9.37
CA THR A 24 25.38 4.05 -9.99
C THR A 24 24.69 2.99 -9.10
N ALA A 25 25.48 2.09 -8.52
CA ALA A 25 24.96 1.08 -7.60
C ALA A 25 24.33 1.69 -6.34
N LEU A 26 24.98 2.70 -5.77
CA LEU A 26 24.47 3.42 -4.59
C LEU A 26 23.17 4.17 -4.90
N ILE A 27 23.08 4.84 -6.03
CA ILE A 27 21.89 5.57 -6.45
C ILE A 27 20.71 4.59 -6.64
N ARG A 28 20.92 3.46 -7.29
CA ARG A 28 19.88 2.43 -7.47
C ARG A 28 19.39 1.88 -6.14
N ASN A 29 20.29 1.60 -5.23
CA ASN A 29 19.94 1.10 -3.90
C ASN A 29 19.12 2.13 -3.12
N ALA A 30 19.52 3.39 -3.13
CA ALA A 30 18.77 4.46 -2.48
C ALA A 30 17.36 4.63 -3.08
N SER A 31 17.24 4.61 -4.40
CA SER A 31 15.96 4.72 -5.10
C SER A 31 15.01 3.56 -4.75
N ASN A 32 15.53 2.33 -4.72
CA ASN A 32 14.74 1.16 -4.32
C ASN A 32 14.24 1.27 -2.87
N SER A 33 15.08 1.76 -1.97
CA SER A 33 14.71 1.96 -0.57
C SER A 33 13.58 2.99 -0.40
N VAL A 34 13.62 4.07 -1.16
CA VAL A 34 12.54 5.09 -1.17
C VAL A 34 11.24 4.50 -1.68
N ILE A 35 11.26 3.78 -2.79
CA ILE A 35 10.07 3.15 -3.37
C ILE A 35 9.45 2.15 -2.39
N GLN A 36 10.27 1.32 -1.73
CA GLN A 36 9.79 0.39 -0.72
C GLN A 36 9.16 1.09 0.48
N THR A 37 9.74 2.18 0.95
CA THR A 37 9.20 2.96 2.06
C THR A 37 7.83 3.56 1.70
N LEU A 38 7.69 4.13 0.52
CA LEU A 38 6.40 4.67 0.03
C LEU A 38 5.34 3.56 -0.09
N SER A 39 5.71 2.39 -0.58
CA SER A 39 4.80 1.25 -0.68
C SER A 39 4.32 0.77 0.70
N ILE A 40 5.17 0.75 1.71
CA ILE A 40 4.80 0.41 3.09
C ILE A 40 3.85 1.46 3.67
N GLN A 41 4.13 2.74 3.43
CA GLN A 41 3.27 3.83 3.88
C GLN A 41 1.87 3.72 3.26
N ASP A 42 1.76 3.48 1.98
CA ASP A 42 0.50 3.31 1.28
C ASP A 42 -0.30 2.13 1.83
N ARG A 43 0.35 1.00 2.09
CA ARG A 43 -0.28 -0.17 2.72
C ARG A 43 -0.79 0.14 4.12
N ASN A 44 -0.04 0.85 4.93
CA ASN A 44 -0.47 1.23 6.26
C ASN A 44 -1.71 2.12 6.22
N ILE A 45 -1.75 3.09 5.33
CA ILE A 45 -2.94 3.94 5.12
C ILE A 45 -4.11 3.09 4.63
N GLY A 46 -3.88 2.21 3.67
CA GLY A 46 -4.90 1.31 3.13
C GLY A 46 -5.50 0.39 4.20
N TYR A 47 -4.68 -0.24 5.01
CA TYR A 47 -5.17 -1.08 6.12
C TYR A 47 -5.94 -0.28 7.17
N TRP A 48 -5.48 0.91 7.51
CA TRP A 48 -6.19 1.76 8.45
C TRP A 48 -7.55 2.19 7.91
N LEU A 49 -7.66 2.54 6.63
CA LEU A 49 -8.94 2.84 5.98
C LEU A 49 -9.88 1.63 5.98
N ALA A 50 -9.37 0.46 5.61
CA ALA A 50 -10.16 -0.77 5.61
C ALA A 50 -10.65 -1.16 7.01
N GLU A 51 -9.81 -1.01 8.02
CA GLU A 51 -10.13 -1.27 9.41
C GLU A 51 -11.19 -0.29 9.93
N THR A 52 -11.05 0.99 9.63
CA THR A 52 -12.03 2.01 10.01
C THR A 52 -13.40 1.71 9.41
N GLU A 53 -13.47 1.39 8.14
CA GLU A 53 -14.72 1.04 7.46
C GLU A 53 -15.37 -0.21 8.08
N LEU A 54 -14.58 -1.23 8.34
CA LEU A 54 -15.08 -2.46 8.95
C LEU A 54 -15.59 -2.23 10.38
N GLU A 55 -14.91 -1.39 11.16
CA GLU A 55 -15.35 -1.02 12.51
C GLU A 55 -16.61 -0.15 12.48
N GLU A 56 -16.76 0.73 11.51
CA GLU A 56 -18.00 1.49 11.30
C GLU A 56 -19.19 0.57 11.06
N LEU A 57 -19.02 -0.43 10.18
CA LEU A 57 -20.04 -1.42 9.92
C LEU A 57 -20.35 -2.30 11.16
N ARG A 58 -19.35 -2.61 11.97
CA ARG A 58 -19.52 -3.38 13.22
C ARG A 58 -20.21 -2.59 14.32
N SER A 59 -19.97 -1.29 14.39
CA SER A 59 -20.53 -0.40 15.41
C SER A 59 -21.94 0.08 15.07
N ALA A 60 -22.43 -0.17 13.86
CA ALA A 60 -23.79 0.14 13.47
C ALA A 60 -24.81 -0.57 14.37
N PRO A 61 -26.00 0.04 14.64
CA PRO A 61 -27.03 -0.59 15.45
C PRO A 61 -27.39 -1.97 14.92
N ARG A 62 -27.50 -2.96 15.80
CA ARG A 62 -27.83 -4.35 15.45
C ARG A 62 -29.32 -4.53 15.22
N THR A 63 -29.83 -3.93 14.15
CA THR A 63 -31.21 -4.04 13.71
C THR A 63 -31.26 -4.52 12.27
N GLU A 64 -32.40 -5.02 11.83
CA GLU A 64 -32.58 -5.50 10.45
C GLU A 64 -32.30 -4.41 9.41
N GLU A 65 -32.58 -3.16 9.76
CA GLU A 65 -32.38 -1.99 8.88
C GLU A 65 -30.90 -1.73 8.59
N PHE A 66 -30.03 -1.94 9.59
CA PHE A 66 -28.58 -1.69 9.47
C PHE A 66 -27.77 -2.97 9.18
N PHE A 67 -28.43 -4.11 9.08
CA PHE A 67 -27.73 -5.35 8.71
C PHE A 67 -27.32 -5.30 7.25
N PRO A 68 -26.00 -5.48 6.92
CA PRO A 68 -25.53 -5.29 5.56
C PRO A 68 -26.21 -6.22 4.57
N SER A 69 -26.73 -5.65 3.49
CA SER A 69 -27.27 -6.43 2.37
C SER A 69 -26.14 -6.99 1.50
N VAL A 70 -26.36 -8.18 0.95
CA VAL A 70 -25.39 -8.79 0.01
C VAL A 70 -25.25 -7.91 -1.23
N GLY A 71 -24.01 -7.63 -1.62
CA GLY A 71 -23.72 -6.80 -2.77
C GLY A 71 -22.31 -6.21 -2.71
N THR A 72 -22.03 -5.33 -3.63
CA THR A 72 -20.75 -4.62 -3.72
C THR A 72 -21.01 -3.14 -3.85
N ASP A 73 -20.44 -2.36 -2.94
CA ASP A 73 -20.47 -0.91 -2.97
C ASP A 73 -19.06 -0.34 -3.16
N ARG A 74 -18.97 0.88 -3.62
CA ARG A 74 -17.73 1.63 -3.78
C ARG A 74 -17.88 3.00 -3.15
N GLU A 75 -16.85 3.41 -2.44
CA GLU A 75 -16.79 4.68 -1.76
C GLU A 75 -15.44 5.35 -2.01
N SER A 76 -15.45 6.66 -2.21
CA SER A 76 -14.24 7.46 -2.32
C SER A 76 -13.98 8.18 -1.01
N VAL A 77 -12.76 8.05 -0.49
CA VAL A 77 -12.33 8.65 0.78
C VAL A 77 -11.02 9.41 0.57
N THR A 78 -10.95 10.62 1.10
CA THR A 78 -9.73 11.43 1.08
C THR A 78 -8.97 11.25 2.38
N MET A 79 -7.71 10.81 2.29
CA MET A 79 -6.81 10.67 3.42
C MET A 79 -5.37 10.92 3.03
N ALA A 80 -4.60 11.53 3.93
CA ALA A 80 -3.20 11.90 3.69
C ALA A 80 -3.01 12.71 2.40
N ASN A 81 -3.96 13.61 2.12
CA ASN A 81 -4.00 14.47 0.93
C ASN A 81 -4.05 13.72 -0.41
N ARG A 82 -4.60 12.50 -0.38
CA ARG A 82 -4.84 11.65 -1.56
C ARG A 82 -6.24 11.06 -1.49
N ASP A 83 -6.79 10.75 -2.65
CA ASP A 83 -8.08 10.11 -2.78
C ASP A 83 -7.91 8.59 -2.93
N TRP A 84 -8.72 7.84 -2.20
CA TRP A 84 -8.71 6.39 -2.15
C TRP A 84 -10.08 5.85 -2.51
N GLU A 85 -10.12 4.75 -3.23
CA GLU A 85 -11.37 4.02 -3.50
C GLU A 85 -11.44 2.77 -2.61
N LEU A 86 -12.52 2.68 -1.85
CA LEU A 86 -12.85 1.51 -1.04
C LEU A 86 -13.92 0.70 -1.77
N LYS A 87 -13.65 -0.57 -1.99
CA LYS A 87 -14.61 -1.54 -2.50
C LYS A 87 -15.07 -2.41 -1.35
N ILE A 88 -16.34 -2.30 -1.00
CA ILE A 88 -16.96 -3.04 0.09
C ILE A 88 -17.80 -4.15 -0.50
N ARG A 89 -17.42 -5.38 -0.29
CA ARG A 89 -18.12 -6.56 -0.76
C ARG A 89 -18.72 -7.30 0.40
N VAL A 90 -20.05 -7.46 0.38
CA VAL A 90 -20.79 -8.19 1.38
C VAL A 90 -21.29 -9.50 0.80
N GLU A 91 -20.94 -10.60 1.43
CA GLU A 91 -21.31 -11.95 1.03
C GLU A 91 -22.14 -12.63 2.12
N SER A 92 -23.10 -13.46 1.70
CA SER A 92 -23.82 -14.34 2.61
C SER A 92 -22.89 -15.45 3.11
N THR A 93 -23.17 -15.93 4.32
CA THR A 93 -22.50 -17.11 4.89
C THR A 93 -23.52 -18.23 5.06
N GLU A 94 -23.07 -19.41 5.50
CA GLU A 94 -23.95 -20.53 5.87
C GLU A 94 -24.92 -20.13 6.99
N ASN A 95 -24.54 -19.18 7.84
CA ASN A 95 -25.41 -18.62 8.86
C ASN A 95 -26.12 -17.37 8.30
N PRO A 96 -27.48 -17.37 8.20
CA PRO A 96 -28.24 -16.25 7.66
C PRO A 96 -28.10 -14.96 8.49
N ASP A 97 -27.75 -15.06 9.77
CA ASP A 97 -27.55 -13.94 10.68
C ASP A 97 -26.11 -13.40 10.68
N MET A 98 -25.30 -13.86 9.74
CA MET A 98 -23.91 -13.45 9.61
C MET A 98 -23.57 -13.08 8.17
N ARG A 99 -22.79 -12.01 8.02
CA ARG A 99 -22.25 -11.58 6.72
C ARG A 99 -20.74 -11.57 6.76
N ARG A 100 -20.13 -11.98 5.66
CA ARG A 100 -18.70 -11.75 5.42
C ARG A 100 -18.56 -10.44 4.67
N VAL A 101 -17.78 -9.55 5.22
CA VAL A 101 -17.47 -8.25 4.60
C VAL A 101 -16.00 -8.20 4.25
N GLU A 102 -15.71 -7.87 3.01
CA GLU A 102 -14.37 -7.66 2.51
C GLU A 102 -14.24 -6.22 2.03
N VAL A 103 -13.28 -5.52 2.60
CA VAL A 103 -12.95 -4.15 2.21
C VAL A 103 -11.61 -4.17 1.48
N THR A 104 -11.61 -3.72 0.23
CA THR A 104 -10.42 -3.59 -0.60
C THR A 104 -10.18 -2.12 -0.88
N VAL A 105 -8.95 -1.67 -0.65
CA VAL A 105 -8.54 -0.28 -0.84
C VAL A 105 -7.68 -0.16 -2.08
N PHE A 106 -8.02 0.80 -2.93
CA PHE A 106 -7.27 1.16 -4.13
C PHE A 106 -6.83 2.62 -4.05
N ASP A 107 -5.72 2.94 -4.68
CA ASP A 107 -5.40 4.33 -5.02
C ASP A 107 -6.32 4.76 -6.16
N GLU A 108 -7.00 5.90 -6.03
CA GLU A 108 -7.93 6.39 -7.07
C GLU A 108 -7.22 6.64 -8.41
N GLN A 109 -5.91 6.87 -8.39
CA GLN A 109 -5.09 7.05 -9.59
C GLN A 109 -4.69 5.73 -10.26
N ASP A 110 -4.75 4.62 -9.54
CA ASP A 110 -4.41 3.28 -10.05
C ASP A 110 -5.34 2.22 -9.48
N LEU A 111 -6.53 2.10 -10.07
CA LEU A 111 -7.57 1.17 -9.65
C LEU A 111 -7.27 -0.31 -9.98
N ASP A 112 -6.22 -0.57 -10.75
CA ASP A 112 -5.80 -1.93 -11.12
C ASP A 112 -4.93 -2.57 -10.03
N VAL A 113 -4.38 -1.77 -9.12
CA VAL A 113 -3.50 -2.22 -8.04
C VAL A 113 -4.20 -2.10 -6.69
N GLU A 114 -4.41 -3.24 -6.06
CA GLU A 114 -4.91 -3.34 -4.70
C GLU A 114 -3.83 -2.92 -3.70
N VAL A 115 -4.13 -1.92 -2.87
CA VAL A 115 -3.21 -1.42 -1.84
C VAL A 115 -3.31 -2.25 -0.57
N ALA A 116 -4.55 -2.53 -0.13
CA ALA A 116 -4.83 -3.31 1.06
C ALA A 116 -6.17 -4.02 0.95
N ARG A 117 -6.31 -5.13 1.66
CA ARG A 117 -7.55 -5.90 1.75
C ARG A 117 -7.72 -6.40 3.18
N LEU A 118 -8.91 -6.23 3.71
CA LEU A 118 -9.29 -6.73 5.03
C LEU A 118 -10.67 -7.37 4.95
N ALA A 119 -10.82 -8.53 5.57
CA ALA A 119 -12.10 -9.22 5.65
C ALA A 119 -12.49 -9.45 7.11
N GLY A 120 -13.77 -9.39 7.38
CA GLY A 120 -14.33 -9.66 8.70
C GLY A 120 -15.75 -10.18 8.60
N PHE A 121 -16.31 -10.50 9.75
CA PHE A 121 -17.67 -11.00 9.86
C PHE A 121 -18.51 -10.04 10.70
N ILE A 122 -19.75 -9.81 10.26
CA ILE A 122 -20.72 -8.99 10.96
C ILE A 122 -21.92 -9.85 11.27
N GLY A 123 -22.24 -9.96 12.57
CA GLY A 123 -23.42 -10.65 13.07
C GLY A 123 -24.59 -9.70 13.20
N LYS A 124 -25.80 -10.23 13.05
CA LYS A 124 -27.06 -9.53 13.26
C LYS A 124 -27.33 -9.26 14.76
N TYR A 125 -26.74 -10.07 15.63
CA TYR A 125 -26.90 -10.01 17.08
C TYR A 125 -25.56 -9.85 17.79
#